data_8b8b6e79303915a829a64286b9563fb8
#
_entry.id   8b8b6e79303915a829a64286b9563fb8
#
_cell.length_a   1.000
_cell.length_b   1.000
_cell.length_c   1.000
_cell.angle_alpha   90.00
_cell.angle_beta   90.00
_cell.angle_gamma   90.00
#
_symmetry.space_group_name_H-M   'P 1'
#
loop_
_entity.id
_entity.type
_entity.pdbx_description
1 polymer ?
#
loop_
_entity_poly.entity_id
_entity_poly.type
_entity_poly.pdbx_seq_one_letter_code
_entity_poly.pdbx_strand_id
1 'polypeptide(L)'
;MISKKKKRKKKSRYKRLDYVSIKANKTLKSRSGWEYAYFQYLDNDINVKSYEYESLKIPYLSNKKTGKIRTYIPDFFVTFVDDSKLIVEIKPKRFLEKLQIKKKINAAKEYAQKNGIQFIVLTEDGLKLLNLI
;
A
#
# COMPACT_ATOMS: atom_id res chain seq x y z
N MET A 1 45.46 7.42 -4.16
CA MET A 1 44.17 8.02 -3.91
C MET A 1 43.11 6.94 -3.83
N ILE A 2 42.51 6.78 -2.67
CA ILE A 2 41.49 5.77 -2.47
C ILE A 2 40.23 6.27 -3.15
N SER A 3 39.84 5.64 -4.27
CA SER A 3 38.53 5.90 -4.83
C SER A 3 37.48 5.55 -3.80
N LYS A 4 36.67 6.49 -3.39
CA LYS A 4 35.49 6.20 -2.58
C LYS A 4 34.64 5.25 -3.40
N LYS A 5 34.62 3.97 -3.00
CA LYS A 5 33.65 3.04 -3.52
C LYS A 5 32.28 3.63 -3.23
N LYS A 6 31.55 4.03 -4.25
CA LYS A 6 30.15 4.40 -4.10
C LYS A 6 29.46 3.24 -3.39
N LYS A 7 28.93 3.50 -2.19
CA LYS A 7 28.08 2.50 -1.53
C LYS A 7 27.00 2.12 -2.51
N ARG A 8 27.08 0.92 -3.05
CA ARG A 8 26.01 0.38 -3.86
C ARG A 8 24.77 0.34 -2.98
N LYS A 9 23.71 1.01 -3.40
CA LYS A 9 22.41 0.83 -2.76
C LYS A 9 22.15 -0.68 -2.73
N LYS A 10 21.89 -1.22 -1.56
CA LYS A 10 21.47 -2.61 -1.45
C LYS A 10 20.24 -2.78 -2.33
N LYS A 11 20.38 -3.52 -3.40
CA LYS A 11 19.23 -3.90 -4.22
C LYS A 11 18.28 -4.70 -3.36
N SER A 12 17.00 -4.38 -3.39
CA SER A 12 16.00 -5.24 -2.77
C SER A 12 16.22 -6.67 -3.23
N ARG A 13 16.26 -7.61 -2.28
CA ARG A 13 16.37 -9.04 -2.59
C ARG A 13 15.08 -9.58 -3.21
N TYR A 14 13.98 -8.86 -3.08
CA TYR A 14 12.71 -9.27 -3.63
C TYR A 14 12.70 -9.00 -5.14
N LYS A 15 12.54 -10.06 -5.90
CA LYS A 15 12.34 -9.96 -7.34
C LYS A 15 10.87 -9.68 -7.59
N ARG A 16 10.54 -8.56 -8.25
CA ARG A 16 9.17 -8.23 -8.59
C ARG A 16 8.59 -9.30 -9.52
N LEU A 17 7.43 -9.82 -9.12
CA LEU A 17 6.72 -10.84 -9.87
C LEU A 17 5.48 -10.25 -10.54
N ASP A 18 5.25 -10.64 -11.77
CA ASP A 18 4.03 -10.32 -12.47
C ASP A 18 2.91 -11.22 -11.96
N TYR A 19 1.73 -10.63 -11.77
CA TYR A 19 0.54 -11.33 -11.34
C TYR A 19 -0.64 -10.87 -12.20
N VAL A 20 -1.30 -11.83 -12.87
CA VAL A 20 -2.49 -11.54 -13.66
C VAL A 20 -3.70 -11.59 -12.75
N SER A 21 -4.32 -10.44 -12.49
CA SER A 21 -5.49 -10.35 -11.62
C SER A 21 -6.76 -10.25 -12.45
N ILE A 22 -7.72 -11.11 -12.14
CA ILE A 22 -9.05 -11.07 -12.76
C ILE A 22 -9.82 -9.86 -12.23
N LYS A 23 -9.81 -9.63 -10.92
CA LYS A 23 -10.59 -8.55 -10.28
C LYS A 23 -10.01 -7.16 -10.50
N ALA A 24 -8.69 -7.03 -10.66
CA ALA A 24 -8.06 -5.79 -11.07
C ALA A 24 -8.07 -5.61 -12.59
N ASN A 25 -8.38 -6.65 -13.33
CA ASN A 25 -8.47 -6.68 -14.80
C ASN A 25 -7.17 -6.19 -15.47
N LYS A 26 -6.02 -6.60 -14.93
CA LYS A 26 -4.71 -6.31 -15.52
C LYS A 26 -3.61 -7.13 -14.86
N THR A 27 -2.43 -7.07 -15.46
CA THR A 27 -1.21 -7.61 -14.85
C THR A 27 -0.63 -6.61 -13.85
N LEU A 28 -0.37 -7.08 -12.64
CA LEU A 28 0.17 -6.29 -11.55
C LEU A 28 1.61 -6.70 -11.27
N LYS A 29 2.45 -5.75 -10.88
CA LYS A 29 3.82 -6.02 -10.41
C LYS A 29 3.91 -5.77 -8.93
N SER A 30 4.11 -6.84 -8.16
CA SER A 30 4.26 -6.74 -6.71
C SER A 30 5.58 -6.07 -6.33
N ARG A 31 5.57 -5.26 -5.26
CA ARG A 31 6.77 -4.67 -4.66
C ARG A 31 7.30 -5.50 -3.50
N SER A 32 6.54 -6.49 -3.03
CA SER A 32 6.91 -7.36 -1.92
C SER A 32 6.13 -8.67 -2.01
N GLY A 33 6.62 -9.68 -1.27
CA GLY A 33 5.91 -10.95 -1.15
C GLY A 33 4.57 -10.80 -0.44
N TRP A 34 4.46 -9.84 0.49
CA TRP A 34 3.21 -9.58 1.20
C TRP A 34 2.13 -9.02 0.26
N GLU A 35 2.52 -8.11 -0.63
CA GLU A 35 1.60 -7.56 -1.63
C GLU A 35 1.16 -8.64 -2.61
N TYR A 36 2.09 -9.49 -3.05
CA TYR A 36 1.76 -10.62 -3.92
C TYR A 36 0.74 -11.55 -3.28
N ALA A 37 0.96 -11.92 -2.02
CA ALA A 37 0.01 -12.75 -1.28
C ALA A 37 -1.37 -12.07 -1.14
N TYR A 38 -1.38 -10.76 -0.97
CA TYR A 38 -2.62 -10.00 -0.85
C TYR A 38 -3.37 -9.92 -2.18
N PHE A 39 -2.69 -9.83 -3.32
CA PHE A 39 -3.35 -9.96 -4.63
C PHE A 39 -4.16 -11.25 -4.71
N GLN A 40 -3.54 -12.37 -4.34
CA GLN A 40 -4.21 -13.66 -4.36
C GLN A 40 -5.39 -13.71 -3.39
N TYR A 41 -5.22 -13.13 -2.21
CA TYR A 41 -6.29 -13.04 -1.22
C TYR A 41 -7.51 -12.27 -1.76
N LEU A 42 -7.28 -11.13 -2.38
CA LEU A 42 -8.37 -10.31 -2.95
C LEU A 42 -9.07 -11.02 -4.11
N ASP A 43 -8.32 -11.66 -5.00
CA ASP A 43 -8.93 -12.39 -6.12
C ASP A 43 -9.73 -13.60 -5.67
N ASN A 44 -9.41 -14.19 -4.52
CA ASN A 44 -10.11 -15.34 -3.97
C ASN A 44 -11.24 -15.00 -3.01
N ASP A 45 -11.37 -13.74 -2.59
CA ASP A 45 -12.44 -13.34 -1.67
C ASP A 45 -13.73 -13.06 -2.43
N ILE A 46 -14.77 -13.84 -2.15
CA ILE A 46 -16.07 -13.71 -2.83
C ILE A 46 -16.75 -12.36 -2.56
N ASN A 47 -16.37 -11.67 -1.49
CA ASN A 47 -16.92 -10.35 -1.14
C ASN A 47 -16.23 -9.21 -1.87
N VAL A 48 -15.11 -9.46 -2.53
CA VAL A 48 -14.39 -8.46 -3.30
C VAL A 48 -14.89 -8.47 -4.74
N LYS A 49 -15.43 -7.32 -5.18
CA LYS A 49 -15.90 -7.10 -6.54
C LYS A 49 -14.75 -6.78 -7.48
N SER A 50 -13.93 -5.82 -7.09
CA SER A 50 -12.79 -5.34 -7.87
C SER A 50 -11.79 -4.65 -6.95
N TYR A 51 -10.55 -4.46 -7.43
CA TYR A 51 -9.58 -3.64 -6.72
C TYR A 51 -8.59 -3.00 -7.69
N GLU A 52 -7.97 -1.94 -7.23
CA GLU A 52 -6.89 -1.25 -7.93
C GLU A 52 -5.65 -1.26 -7.04
N TYR A 53 -4.51 -1.40 -7.68
CA TYR A 53 -3.21 -1.42 -7.02
C TYR A 53 -2.43 -0.17 -7.39
N GLU A 54 -2.00 0.59 -6.38
CA GLU A 54 -1.20 1.82 -6.55
C GLU A 54 -1.84 2.86 -7.49
N SER A 55 -3.17 3.02 -7.44
CA SER A 55 -3.91 3.92 -8.35
C SER A 55 -4.43 5.19 -7.68
N LEU A 56 -4.81 5.10 -6.39
CA LEU A 56 -5.39 6.24 -5.67
C LEU A 56 -4.28 7.22 -5.27
N LYS A 57 -4.50 8.51 -5.56
CA LYS A 57 -3.56 9.57 -5.24
C LYS A 57 -4.16 10.50 -4.19
N ILE A 58 -3.50 10.61 -3.04
CA ILE A 58 -3.94 11.44 -1.93
C ILE A 58 -2.88 12.50 -1.65
N PRO A 59 -3.19 13.80 -1.84
CA PRO A 59 -2.26 14.85 -1.50
C PRO A 59 -2.14 14.99 0.02
N TYR A 60 -0.95 15.29 0.51
CA TYR A 60 -0.73 15.55 1.92
C TYR A 60 0.35 16.61 2.14
N LEU A 61 0.25 17.33 3.24
CA LEU A 61 1.24 18.33 3.62
C LEU A 61 2.46 17.62 4.22
N SER A 62 3.57 17.59 3.48
CA SER A 62 4.79 16.90 3.90
C SER A 62 5.67 17.75 4.81
N ASN A 63 5.60 19.08 4.67
CA ASN A 63 6.38 20.02 5.48
C ASN A 63 5.56 21.27 5.76
N LYS A 64 5.23 21.50 7.02
CA LYS A 64 4.44 22.67 7.46
C LYS A 64 5.19 24.00 7.24
N LYS A 65 6.51 24.01 7.41
CA LYS A 65 7.31 25.23 7.30
C LYS A 65 7.37 25.74 5.87
N THR A 66 7.52 24.85 4.91
CA THR A 66 7.63 25.21 3.48
C THR A 66 6.31 25.15 2.75
N GLY A 67 5.29 24.56 3.35
CA GLY A 67 4.00 24.30 2.68
C GLY A 67 4.07 23.24 1.60
N LYS A 68 5.12 22.42 1.58
CA LYS A 68 5.32 21.41 0.53
C LYS A 68 4.24 20.34 0.57
N ILE A 69 3.59 20.16 -0.57
CA ILE A 69 2.59 19.10 -0.78
C ILE A 69 3.23 17.96 -1.56
N ARG A 70 3.00 16.74 -1.10
CA ARG A 70 3.39 15.51 -1.78
C ARG A 70 2.16 14.67 -2.04
N THR A 71 2.30 13.65 -2.88
CA THR A 71 1.25 12.69 -3.19
C THR A 71 1.56 11.37 -2.50
N TYR A 72 0.59 10.89 -1.72
CA TYR A 72 0.63 9.54 -1.15
C TYR A 72 -0.22 8.62 -2.02
N ILE A 73 0.35 7.47 -2.39
CA ILE A 73 -0.33 6.44 -3.16
C ILE A 73 -0.42 5.20 -2.28
N PRO A 74 -1.59 4.92 -1.65
CA PRO A 74 -1.77 3.69 -0.88
C PRO A 74 -1.71 2.46 -1.78
N ASP A 75 -1.40 1.31 -1.18
CA ASP A 75 -1.18 0.09 -1.94
C ASP A 75 -2.43 -0.38 -2.68
N PHE A 76 -3.59 -0.39 -2.02
CA PHE A 76 -4.81 -0.96 -2.59
C PHE A 76 -6.02 -0.07 -2.38
N PHE A 77 -6.89 -0.04 -3.38
CA PHE A 77 -8.23 0.49 -3.31
C PHE A 77 -9.21 -0.63 -3.68
N VAL A 78 -9.97 -1.11 -2.70
CA VAL A 78 -10.82 -2.30 -2.83
C VAL A 78 -12.29 -1.89 -2.86
N THR A 79 -13.03 -2.45 -3.81
CA THR A 79 -14.49 -2.32 -3.89
C THR A 79 -15.12 -3.68 -3.60
N PHE A 80 -16.01 -3.72 -2.62
CA PHE A 80 -16.73 -4.93 -2.26
C PHE A 80 -18.02 -5.07 -3.07
N VAL A 81 -18.61 -6.27 -3.04
CA VAL A 81 -19.84 -6.57 -3.79
C VAL A 81 -21.04 -5.74 -3.34
N ASP A 82 -21.03 -5.21 -2.11
CA ASP A 82 -22.06 -4.30 -1.59
C ASP A 82 -21.76 -2.82 -1.93
N ASP A 83 -20.78 -2.57 -2.79
CA ASP A 83 -20.29 -1.25 -3.20
C ASP A 83 -19.57 -0.45 -2.10
N SER A 84 -19.34 -1.02 -0.93
CA SER A 84 -18.44 -0.41 0.06
C SER A 84 -16.99 -0.45 -0.43
N LYS A 85 -16.19 0.47 0.10
CA LYS A 85 -14.81 0.65 -0.34
C LYS A 85 -13.84 0.63 0.83
N LEU A 86 -12.62 0.15 0.57
CA LEU A 86 -11.57 0.03 1.56
C LEU A 86 -10.23 0.43 0.95
N ILE A 87 -9.52 1.31 1.64
CA ILE A 87 -8.12 1.64 1.31
C ILE A 87 -7.23 0.79 2.21
N VAL A 88 -6.27 0.09 1.62
CA VAL A 88 -5.34 -0.79 2.36
C VAL A 88 -3.91 -0.36 2.10
N GLU A 89 -3.16 -0.18 3.17
CA GLU A 89 -1.71 -0.02 3.13
C GLU A 89 -1.07 -1.21 3.82
N ILE A 90 -0.15 -1.89 3.17
CA ILE A 90 0.65 -2.97 3.77
C ILE A 90 1.97 -2.39 4.22
N LYS A 91 2.25 -2.45 5.53
CA LYS A 91 3.43 -1.82 6.10
C LYS A 91 3.92 -2.61 7.32
N PRO A 92 5.22 -2.96 7.39
CA PRO A 92 5.79 -3.51 8.63
C PRO A 92 5.64 -2.53 9.79
N LYS A 93 5.34 -3.04 10.98
CA LYS A 93 5.17 -2.24 12.20
C LYS A 93 6.34 -1.28 12.46
N ARG A 94 7.56 -1.75 12.19
CA ARG A 94 8.78 -0.97 12.45
C ARG A 94 8.81 0.37 11.70
N PHE A 95 8.04 0.52 10.62
CA PHE A 95 7.98 1.76 9.85
C PHE A 95 6.92 2.74 10.34
N LEU A 96 5.97 2.31 11.18
CA LEU A 96 4.83 3.14 11.58
C LEU A 96 5.22 4.33 12.46
N GLU A 97 6.37 4.28 13.12
CA GLU A 97 6.88 5.38 13.94
C GLU A 97 7.55 6.48 13.15
N LYS A 98 7.86 6.27 11.88
CA LYS A 98 8.48 7.29 11.03
C LYS A 98 7.51 8.43 10.77
N LEU A 99 8.00 9.68 10.93
CA LEU A 99 7.17 10.87 10.81
C LEU A 99 6.45 10.97 9.46
N GLN A 100 7.16 10.70 8.36
CA GLN A 100 6.55 10.76 7.03
C GLN A 100 5.47 9.70 6.83
N ILE A 101 5.65 8.52 7.41
CA ILE A 101 4.64 7.46 7.37
C ILE A 101 3.39 7.88 8.16
N LYS A 102 3.56 8.47 9.34
CA LYS A 102 2.43 8.99 10.14
C LYS A 102 1.63 10.05 9.36
N LYS A 103 2.32 10.94 8.67
CA LYS A 103 1.67 11.97 7.84
C LYS A 103 0.84 11.36 6.72
N LYS A 104 1.38 10.35 6.03
CA LYS A 104 0.66 9.64 4.96
C LYS A 104 -0.56 8.93 5.50
N ILE A 105 -0.44 8.23 6.62
CA ILE A 105 -1.54 7.51 7.25
C ILE A 105 -2.63 8.49 7.69
N ASN A 106 -2.28 9.62 8.29
CA ASN A 106 -3.24 10.63 8.69
C ASN A 106 -3.99 11.20 7.47
N ALA A 107 -3.28 11.46 6.38
CA ALA A 107 -3.89 11.92 5.14
C ALA A 107 -4.88 10.89 4.58
N ALA A 108 -4.52 9.60 4.61
CA ALA A 108 -5.41 8.53 4.18
C ALA A 108 -6.65 8.42 5.05
N LYS A 109 -6.51 8.55 6.38
CA LYS A 109 -7.65 8.54 7.31
C LYS A 109 -8.62 9.70 7.03
N GLU A 110 -8.10 10.89 6.83
CA GLU A 110 -8.93 12.07 6.50
C GLU A 110 -9.65 11.89 5.17
N TYR A 111 -8.94 11.43 4.15
CA TYR A 111 -9.52 11.15 2.85
C TYR A 111 -10.65 10.12 2.95
N ALA A 112 -10.40 9.02 3.65
CA ALA A 112 -11.37 7.96 3.85
C ALA A 112 -12.61 8.47 4.57
N GLN A 113 -12.43 9.23 5.64
CA GLN A 113 -13.54 9.80 6.41
C GLN A 113 -14.41 10.73 5.56
N LYS A 114 -13.79 11.61 4.77
CA LYS A 114 -14.51 12.54 3.89
C LYS A 114 -15.31 11.85 2.79
N ASN A 115 -14.85 10.68 2.36
CA ASN A 115 -15.44 9.96 1.23
C ASN A 115 -16.27 8.75 1.64
N GLY A 116 -16.48 8.54 2.95
CA GLY A 116 -17.24 7.39 3.43
C GLY A 116 -16.57 6.04 3.14
N ILE A 117 -15.23 6.01 3.15
CA ILE A 117 -14.41 4.84 2.85
C ILE A 117 -13.71 4.40 4.12
N GLN A 118 -13.52 3.10 4.31
CA GLN A 118 -12.68 2.56 5.37
C GLN A 118 -11.22 2.60 4.98
N PHE A 119 -10.33 2.75 5.97
CA PHE A 119 -8.89 2.68 5.78
C PHE A 119 -8.27 1.77 6.84
N ILE A 120 -7.43 0.84 6.39
CA ILE A 120 -6.67 -0.04 7.29
C ILE A 120 -5.21 -0.08 6.91
N VAL A 121 -4.35 -0.26 7.90
CA VAL A 121 -2.95 -0.63 7.71
C VAL A 121 -2.80 -2.10 8.10
N LEU A 122 -2.39 -2.94 7.15
CA LEU A 122 -2.06 -4.33 7.41
C LEU A 122 -0.59 -4.43 7.78
N THR A 123 -0.33 -4.78 9.02
CA THR A 123 1.00 -5.11 9.50
C THR A 123 1.17 -6.63 9.50
N GLU A 124 2.30 -7.11 10.05
CA GLU A 124 2.57 -8.53 10.23
C GLU A 124 1.40 -9.23 10.93
N ASP A 125 0.83 -8.59 11.96
CA ASP A 125 -0.25 -9.19 12.73
C ASP A 125 -1.50 -9.42 11.89
N GLY A 126 -1.90 -8.41 11.10
CA GLY A 126 -3.06 -8.52 10.22
C GLY A 126 -2.85 -9.59 9.15
N LEU A 127 -1.66 -9.64 8.56
CA LEU A 127 -1.33 -10.63 7.53
C LEU A 127 -1.33 -12.05 8.09
N LYS A 128 -0.86 -12.24 9.34
CA LYS A 128 -0.92 -13.53 10.03
C LYS A 128 -2.36 -13.97 10.29
N LEU A 129 -3.22 -13.05 10.71
CA LEU A 129 -4.65 -13.34 10.92
C LEU A 129 -5.34 -13.78 9.64
N LEU A 130 -4.89 -13.28 8.49
CA LEU A 130 -5.40 -13.67 7.17
C LEU A 130 -4.71 -14.92 6.60
N ASN A 131 -3.76 -15.51 7.34
CA ASN A 131 -2.93 -16.64 6.90
C ASN A 131 -2.11 -16.35 5.63
N LEU A 132 -1.64 -15.12 5.48
CA LEU A 132 -0.85 -14.70 4.32
C LEU A 132 0.67 -14.74 4.58
N ILE A 133 1.05 -14.84 5.84
CA ILE A 133 2.44 -15.01 6.24
C ILE A 133 2.57 -15.96 7.41
#